data_9ff2182ef06489bca78290ac6003d1da
#
_entry.id   9ff2182ef06489bca78290ac6003d1da
#
_cell.length_a   1.000
_cell.length_b   1.000
_cell.length_c   1.000
_cell.angle_alpha   90.00
_cell.angle_beta   90.00
_cell.angle_gamma   90.00
#
_symmetry.space_group_name_H-M   'P 1'
#
loop_
_entity.id
_entity.type
_entity.pdbx_description
1 polymer ?
#
loop_
_entity_poly.entity_id
_entity_poly.type
_entity_poly.pdbx_seq_one_letter_code
_entity_poly.pdbx_strand_id
1 'polypeptide(L)'
;MSLLKTVQEKDLVQGCIRQDRRYQKLLFEKYFSEMMSVCMRYARDNDDAKDILQNAFIKVFAKFAMYTGEGTLKGWIQSIVVRTAIDHYRHQQRENKNVVAEFEDWESGEEAEIESDLAAEEIMKSVQMLPGMQRTVFNMFAIEGFSHKEIAADLKITEGTSKWYLCEARRTLKLILAPVYAYKIKEYAA
;
A
#
# COMPACT_ATOMS: atom_id res chain seq x y z
N MET A 1 -15.25 -27.87 -4.49
CA MET A 1 -15.84 -26.75 -5.29
C MET A 1 -16.21 -25.63 -4.34
N SER A 2 -15.57 -24.46 -4.50
CA SER A 2 -15.62 -23.38 -3.51
C SER A 2 -17.00 -22.69 -3.47
N LEU A 3 -17.61 -22.63 -2.30
CA LEU A 3 -18.85 -21.88 -2.01
C LEU A 3 -18.76 -20.37 -2.36
N LEU A 4 -17.52 -19.87 -2.58
CA LEU A 4 -17.22 -18.49 -2.94
C LEU A 4 -17.82 -18.02 -4.28
N LYS A 5 -18.16 -18.94 -5.19
CA LYS A 5 -18.70 -18.59 -6.52
C LYS A 5 -20.21 -18.29 -6.53
N THR A 6 -20.94 -18.48 -5.41
CA THR A 6 -22.42 -18.45 -5.40
C THR A 6 -23.00 -17.34 -4.49
N VAL A 7 -22.20 -16.74 -3.59
CA VAL A 7 -22.72 -15.72 -2.66
C VAL A 7 -22.60 -14.34 -3.28
N GLN A 8 -23.76 -13.64 -3.42
CA GLN A 8 -23.77 -12.27 -3.93
C GLN A 8 -23.12 -11.30 -2.94
N GLU A 9 -22.52 -10.23 -3.45
CA GLU A 9 -21.86 -9.23 -2.60
C GLU A 9 -22.79 -8.61 -1.56
N LYS A 10 -24.07 -8.42 -1.92
CA LYS A 10 -25.10 -7.93 -1.00
C LYS A 10 -25.29 -8.86 0.21
N ASP A 11 -25.26 -10.16 -0.01
CA ASP A 11 -25.44 -11.16 1.06
C ASP A 11 -24.21 -11.18 1.98
N LEU A 12 -22.99 -11.05 1.40
CA LEU A 12 -21.74 -10.89 2.17
C LEU A 12 -21.81 -9.65 3.06
N VAL A 13 -22.23 -8.51 2.52
CA VAL A 13 -22.36 -7.26 3.26
C VAL A 13 -23.35 -7.41 4.41
N GLN A 14 -24.54 -7.91 4.14
CA GLN A 14 -25.59 -8.09 5.16
C GLN A 14 -25.19 -9.09 6.24
N GLY A 15 -24.54 -10.19 5.86
CA GLY A 15 -24.01 -11.17 6.80
C GLY A 15 -22.92 -10.59 7.70
N CYS A 16 -22.00 -9.80 7.15
CA CYS A 16 -20.96 -9.13 7.92
C CYS A 16 -21.52 -8.06 8.86
N ILE A 17 -22.52 -7.28 8.44
CA ILE A 17 -23.22 -6.31 9.32
C ILE A 17 -23.87 -7.02 10.51
N ARG A 18 -24.45 -8.22 10.30
CA ARG A 18 -25.04 -9.04 11.38
C ARG A 18 -23.99 -9.78 12.22
N GLN A 19 -22.71 -9.56 11.96
CA GLN A 19 -21.59 -10.24 12.61
C GLN A 19 -21.63 -11.78 12.49
N ASP A 20 -22.21 -12.29 11.40
CA ASP A 20 -22.25 -13.73 11.13
C ASP A 20 -20.85 -14.22 10.73
N ARG A 21 -20.27 -15.10 11.55
CA ARG A 21 -18.92 -15.66 11.37
C ARG A 21 -18.73 -16.38 10.03
N ARG A 22 -19.80 -16.95 9.45
CA ARG A 22 -19.72 -17.63 8.14
C ARG A 22 -19.44 -16.63 7.04
N TYR A 23 -20.18 -15.50 7.04
CA TYR A 23 -20.00 -14.44 6.05
C TYR A 23 -18.67 -13.68 6.27
N GLN A 24 -18.26 -13.49 7.51
CA GLN A 24 -16.95 -12.92 7.82
C GLN A 24 -15.82 -13.80 7.26
N LYS A 25 -15.90 -15.13 7.43
CA LYS A 25 -14.95 -16.09 6.87
C LYS A 25 -14.92 -16.01 5.35
N LEU A 26 -16.08 -16.03 4.69
CA LEU A 26 -16.19 -15.94 3.23
C LEU A 26 -15.62 -14.61 2.70
N LEU A 27 -15.86 -13.50 3.39
CA LEU A 27 -15.30 -12.19 3.03
C LEU A 27 -13.78 -12.21 3.14
N PHE A 28 -13.25 -12.73 4.26
CA PHE A 28 -11.81 -12.85 4.49
C PHE A 28 -11.16 -13.70 3.40
N GLU A 29 -11.68 -14.90 3.12
CA GLU A 29 -11.17 -15.79 2.07
C GLU A 29 -11.21 -15.13 0.68
N LYS A 30 -12.28 -14.37 0.39
CA LYS A 30 -12.43 -13.66 -0.90
C LYS A 30 -11.36 -12.61 -1.13
N TYR A 31 -11.02 -11.84 -0.10
CA TYR A 31 -10.11 -10.70 -0.24
C TYR A 31 -8.70 -10.95 0.31
N PHE A 32 -8.44 -12.14 0.88
CA PHE A 32 -7.17 -12.48 1.51
C PHE A 32 -5.96 -12.20 0.62
N SER A 33 -5.93 -12.79 -0.58
CA SER A 33 -4.76 -12.71 -1.46
C SER A 33 -4.47 -11.26 -1.90
N GLU A 34 -5.53 -10.52 -2.27
CA GLU A 34 -5.38 -9.14 -2.72
C GLU A 34 -4.93 -8.22 -1.57
N MET A 35 -5.57 -8.35 -0.40
CA MET A 35 -5.21 -7.53 0.77
C MET A 35 -3.86 -7.90 1.37
N MET A 36 -3.47 -9.18 1.29
CA MET A 36 -2.12 -9.61 1.65
C MET A 36 -1.06 -8.95 0.77
N SER A 37 -1.31 -8.86 -0.55
CA SER A 37 -0.43 -8.14 -1.48
C SER A 37 -0.34 -6.64 -1.14
N VAL A 38 -1.43 -6.02 -0.66
CA VAL A 38 -1.40 -4.65 -0.14
C VAL A 38 -0.51 -4.57 1.10
N CYS A 39 -0.70 -5.44 2.09
CA CYS A 39 0.08 -5.45 3.33
C CYS A 39 1.58 -5.62 3.05
N MET A 40 1.95 -6.54 2.15
CA MET A 40 3.34 -6.78 1.76
C MET A 40 4.07 -5.55 1.22
N ARG A 41 3.36 -4.58 0.64
CA ARG A 41 3.98 -3.33 0.16
C ARG A 41 4.48 -2.43 1.30
N TYR A 42 3.89 -2.55 2.49
CA TYR A 42 4.20 -1.72 3.65
C TYR A 42 5.00 -2.47 4.72
N ALA A 43 4.88 -3.78 4.77
CA ALA A 43 5.52 -4.65 5.74
C ALA A 43 7.04 -4.79 5.52
N ARG A 44 7.77 -5.16 6.56
CA ARG A 44 9.19 -5.50 6.52
C ARG A 44 9.41 -6.92 6.03
N ASP A 45 8.52 -7.81 6.43
CA ASP A 45 8.57 -9.24 6.12
C ASP A 45 7.15 -9.84 6.05
N ASN A 46 7.06 -11.13 5.82
CA ASN A 46 5.80 -11.83 5.64
C ASN A 46 4.98 -11.93 6.95
N ASP A 47 5.64 -12.02 8.10
CA ASP A 47 4.94 -12.11 9.37
C ASP A 47 4.36 -10.75 9.78
N ASP A 48 5.12 -9.68 9.58
CA ASP A 48 4.66 -8.30 9.70
C ASP A 48 3.42 -8.03 8.80
N ALA A 49 3.42 -8.53 7.56
CA ALA A 49 2.28 -8.40 6.65
C ALA A 49 1.03 -9.17 7.15
N LYS A 50 1.21 -10.35 7.73
CA LYS A 50 0.11 -11.12 8.33
C LYS A 50 -0.51 -10.40 9.52
N ASP A 51 0.33 -9.80 10.37
CA ASP A 51 -0.11 -9.03 11.54
C ASP A 51 -0.91 -7.79 11.11
N ILE A 52 -0.42 -7.06 10.10
CA ILE A 52 -1.14 -5.94 9.50
C ILE A 52 -2.50 -6.40 8.97
N LEU A 53 -2.52 -7.50 8.21
CA LEU A 53 -3.74 -8.04 7.61
C LEU A 53 -4.77 -8.43 8.67
N GLN A 54 -4.33 -9.16 9.70
CA GLN A 54 -5.20 -9.58 10.80
C GLN A 54 -5.81 -8.36 11.51
N ASN A 55 -4.99 -7.39 11.88
CA ASN A 55 -5.43 -6.16 12.53
C ASN A 55 -6.37 -5.36 11.63
N ALA A 56 -6.11 -5.33 10.32
CA ALA A 56 -6.98 -4.65 9.36
C ALA A 56 -8.35 -5.32 9.27
N PHE A 57 -8.44 -6.65 9.19
CA PHE A 57 -9.71 -7.35 9.13
C PHE A 57 -10.52 -7.27 10.44
N ILE A 58 -9.86 -7.21 11.59
CA ILE A 58 -10.55 -6.87 12.86
C ILE A 58 -11.23 -5.50 12.74
N LYS A 59 -10.53 -4.47 12.22
CA LYS A 59 -11.09 -3.14 12.00
C LYS A 59 -12.20 -3.15 10.92
N VAL A 60 -12.03 -3.93 9.84
CA VAL A 60 -13.04 -4.09 8.79
C VAL A 60 -14.34 -4.61 9.40
N PHE A 61 -14.30 -5.71 10.15
CA PHE A 61 -15.50 -6.29 10.77
C PHE A 61 -16.12 -5.38 11.81
N ALA A 62 -15.32 -4.68 12.61
CA ALA A 62 -15.83 -3.72 13.59
C ALA A 62 -16.53 -2.51 12.93
N LYS A 63 -16.07 -2.09 11.74
CA LYS A 63 -16.61 -0.94 11.02
C LYS A 63 -17.63 -1.29 9.95
N PHE A 64 -17.99 -2.56 9.79
CA PHE A 64 -18.84 -3.00 8.67
C PHE A 64 -20.23 -2.33 8.66
N ALA A 65 -20.78 -2.01 9.85
CA ALA A 65 -22.03 -1.26 9.97
C ALA A 65 -21.96 0.17 9.41
N MET A 66 -20.73 0.71 9.23
CA MET A 66 -20.50 2.05 8.67
C MET A 66 -20.33 2.03 7.14
N TYR A 67 -20.33 0.86 6.51
CA TYR A 67 -20.23 0.76 5.05
C TYR A 67 -21.54 1.22 4.41
N THR A 68 -21.51 2.34 3.71
CA THR A 68 -22.69 2.96 3.08
C THR A 68 -23.05 2.39 1.71
N GLY A 69 -22.16 1.60 1.12
CA GLY A 69 -22.30 1.13 -0.26
C GLY A 69 -21.82 2.14 -1.32
N GLU A 70 -21.28 3.28 -0.89
CA GLU A 70 -20.63 4.22 -1.80
C GLU A 70 -19.26 3.66 -2.24
N GLY A 71 -19.06 3.57 -3.55
CA GLY A 71 -17.88 2.93 -4.13
C GLY A 71 -17.93 1.39 -4.06
N THR A 72 -16.79 0.76 -4.28
CA THR A 72 -16.66 -0.71 -4.25
C THR A 72 -16.34 -1.22 -2.85
N LEU A 73 -16.91 -2.37 -2.48
CA LEU A 73 -16.58 -3.04 -1.21
C LEU A 73 -15.06 -3.32 -1.09
N LYS A 74 -14.43 -3.73 -2.19
CA LYS A 74 -12.98 -3.90 -2.27
C LYS A 74 -12.22 -2.62 -1.90
N GLY A 75 -12.56 -1.48 -2.51
CA GLY A 75 -11.90 -0.20 -2.26
C GLY A 75 -12.08 0.26 -0.81
N TRP A 76 -13.26 0.03 -0.23
CA TRP A 76 -13.52 0.33 1.18
C TRP A 76 -12.64 -0.51 2.11
N ILE A 77 -12.56 -1.84 1.89
CA ILE A 77 -11.67 -2.74 2.65
C ILE A 77 -10.22 -2.31 2.48
N GLN A 78 -9.78 -2.07 1.24
CA GLN A 78 -8.41 -1.66 0.93
C GLN A 78 -8.02 -0.37 1.66
N SER A 79 -8.91 0.62 1.74
CA SER A 79 -8.64 1.86 2.48
C SER A 79 -8.37 1.62 3.97
N ILE A 80 -9.07 0.66 4.59
CA ILE A 80 -8.86 0.27 5.99
C ILE A 80 -7.53 -0.48 6.14
N VAL A 81 -7.20 -1.37 5.19
CA VAL A 81 -5.93 -2.12 5.17
C VAL A 81 -4.76 -1.17 5.06
N VAL A 82 -4.77 -0.24 4.10
CA VAL A 82 -3.70 0.75 3.90
C VAL A 82 -3.50 1.60 5.15
N ARG A 83 -4.57 2.18 5.71
CA ARG A 83 -4.47 2.97 6.94
C ARG A 83 -3.95 2.15 8.12
N THR A 84 -4.32 0.88 8.21
CA THR A 84 -3.79 -0.01 9.26
C THR A 84 -2.30 -0.28 9.07
N ALA A 85 -1.85 -0.47 7.83
CA ALA A 85 -0.44 -0.64 7.50
C ALA A 85 0.38 0.63 7.83
N ILE A 86 -0.18 1.81 7.54
CA ILE A 86 0.44 3.10 7.88
C ILE A 86 0.55 3.28 9.40
N ASP A 87 -0.53 2.96 10.15
CA ASP A 87 -0.51 3.02 11.62
C ASP A 87 0.56 2.08 12.20
N HIS A 88 0.67 0.87 11.65
CA HIS A 88 1.66 -0.13 12.03
C HIS A 88 3.09 0.39 11.77
N TYR A 89 3.35 0.90 10.57
CA TYR A 89 4.63 1.53 10.22
C TYR A 89 5.00 2.68 11.17
N ARG A 90 4.04 3.56 11.49
CA ARG A 90 4.26 4.68 12.41
C ARG A 90 4.56 4.21 13.84
N HIS A 91 3.95 3.12 14.30
CA HIS A 91 4.23 2.54 15.62
C HIS A 91 5.67 2.04 15.67
N GLN A 92 6.10 1.29 14.67
CA GLN A 92 7.48 0.80 14.55
C GLN A 92 8.52 1.93 14.50
N GLN A 93 8.23 3.03 13.78
CA GLN A 93 9.14 4.19 13.74
C GLN A 93 9.28 4.88 15.10
N ARG A 94 8.26 4.85 15.94
CA ARG A 94 8.33 5.40 17.31
C ARG A 94 9.15 4.53 18.24
N GLU A 95 9.09 3.22 18.07
CA GLU A 95 9.88 2.27 18.86
C GLU A 95 11.37 2.33 18.48
N ASN A 96 11.66 2.55 17.19
CA ASN A 96 13.01 2.71 16.65
C ASN A 96 13.57 4.15 16.78
N LYS A 97 13.39 4.81 17.89
CA LYS A 97 13.64 6.23 18.20
C LYS A 97 15.05 6.80 17.90
N ASN A 98 15.80 6.32 16.93
CA ASN A 98 17.17 6.78 16.67
C ASN A 98 17.46 7.36 15.27
N VAL A 99 16.47 7.71 14.45
CA VAL A 99 16.76 8.45 13.21
C VAL A 99 15.62 9.43 12.91
N VAL A 100 15.66 10.61 13.52
CA VAL A 100 15.01 11.79 12.97
C VAL A 100 16.07 12.54 12.17
N ALA A 101 16.07 12.39 10.86
CA ALA A 101 16.77 13.31 9.99
C ALA A 101 15.88 14.56 9.84
N GLU A 102 16.38 15.71 10.30
CA GLU A 102 15.85 17.02 9.94
C GLU A 102 16.08 17.23 8.44
N PHE A 103 15.05 17.59 7.72
CA PHE A 103 15.13 17.83 6.28
C PHE A 103 14.85 19.31 5.99
N GLU A 104 15.76 19.94 5.27
CA GLU A 104 15.62 21.28 4.72
C GLU A 104 14.58 21.31 3.59
N ASP A 105 13.89 22.44 3.41
CA ASP A 105 12.91 22.66 2.35
C ASP A 105 13.57 22.55 0.97
N TRP A 106 13.05 21.65 0.13
CA TRP A 106 13.52 21.42 -1.23
C TRP A 106 12.50 21.92 -2.25
N GLU A 107 12.98 22.73 -3.21
CA GLU A 107 12.22 23.12 -4.39
C GLU A 107 12.09 21.96 -5.39
N SER A 108 10.88 21.79 -5.93
CA SER A 108 10.50 20.69 -6.80
C SER A 108 11.24 20.73 -8.15
N GLY A 109 12.07 19.71 -8.42
CA GLY A 109 12.60 19.43 -9.75
C GLY A 109 11.55 18.74 -10.65
N GLU A 110 11.68 18.90 -11.97
CA GLU A 110 10.77 18.43 -13.01
C GLU A 110 10.42 16.95 -12.94
N GLU A 111 9.14 16.64 -13.17
CA GLU A 111 8.61 15.28 -13.25
C GLU A 111 9.10 14.62 -14.56
N ALA A 112 9.94 13.60 -14.44
CA ALA A 112 10.30 12.75 -15.57
C ALA A 112 9.36 11.55 -15.63
N GLU A 113 8.63 11.40 -16.71
CA GLU A 113 7.84 10.21 -17.03
C GLU A 113 8.75 8.98 -17.20
N ILE A 114 8.35 7.86 -16.59
CA ILE A 114 9.02 6.57 -16.76
C ILE A 114 8.15 5.77 -17.75
N GLU A 115 8.55 5.72 -19.01
CA GLU A 115 8.03 4.72 -19.95
C GLU A 115 8.61 3.35 -19.55
N SER A 116 7.76 2.35 -19.30
CA SER A 116 8.24 1.06 -18.83
C SER A 116 7.62 -0.12 -19.56
N ASP A 117 8.48 -0.92 -20.19
CA ASP A 117 8.23 -2.31 -20.57
C ASP A 117 8.70 -3.34 -19.52
N LEU A 118 8.96 -2.88 -18.29
CA LEU A 118 9.31 -3.76 -17.18
C LEU A 118 8.08 -4.55 -16.70
N ALA A 119 8.24 -5.85 -16.45
CA ALA A 119 7.18 -6.61 -15.81
C ALA A 119 6.81 -5.99 -14.46
N ALA A 120 5.52 -5.86 -14.17
CA ALA A 120 5.01 -5.24 -12.94
C ALA A 120 5.66 -5.82 -11.67
N GLU A 121 6.03 -7.10 -11.69
CA GLU A 121 6.71 -7.79 -10.60
C GLU A 121 8.11 -7.24 -10.32
N GLU A 122 8.89 -6.91 -11.37
CA GLU A 122 10.24 -6.33 -11.23
C GLU A 122 10.17 -4.92 -10.65
N ILE A 123 9.20 -4.14 -11.07
CA ILE A 123 8.94 -2.81 -10.50
C ILE A 123 8.58 -2.93 -9.02
N MET A 124 7.69 -3.85 -8.66
CA MET A 124 7.30 -4.07 -7.27
C MET A 124 8.45 -4.52 -6.39
N LYS A 125 9.35 -5.39 -6.88
CA LYS A 125 10.60 -5.75 -6.20
C LYS A 125 11.49 -4.52 -5.96
N SER A 126 11.62 -3.66 -6.96
CA SER A 126 12.41 -2.43 -6.87
C SER A 126 11.81 -1.45 -5.84
N VAL A 127 10.49 -1.34 -5.79
CA VAL A 127 9.79 -0.53 -4.76
C VAL A 127 10.05 -1.07 -3.35
N GLN A 128 10.15 -2.39 -3.16
CA GLN A 128 10.48 -2.99 -1.86
C GLN A 128 11.91 -2.63 -1.38
N MET A 129 12.82 -2.30 -2.30
CA MET A 129 14.19 -1.89 -1.97
C MET A 129 14.28 -0.43 -1.53
N LEU A 130 13.22 0.37 -1.68
CA LEU A 130 13.20 1.76 -1.22
C LEU A 130 13.32 1.86 0.30
N PRO A 131 14.01 2.90 0.83
CA PRO A 131 13.98 3.23 2.25
C PRO A 131 12.54 3.42 2.76
N GLY A 132 12.28 3.04 4.01
CA GLY A 132 10.93 2.88 4.54
C GLY A 132 9.96 4.05 4.28
N MET A 133 10.37 5.31 4.56
CA MET A 133 9.50 6.49 4.29
C MET A 133 9.32 6.76 2.79
N GLN A 134 10.37 6.62 1.98
CA GLN A 134 10.26 6.77 0.53
C GLN A 134 9.29 5.73 -0.04
N ARG A 135 9.41 4.47 0.39
CA ARG A 135 8.52 3.37 0.00
C ARG A 135 7.08 3.64 0.41
N THR A 136 6.86 4.08 1.65
CA THR A 136 5.52 4.37 2.16
C THR A 136 4.84 5.48 1.36
N VAL A 137 5.51 6.62 1.17
CA VAL A 137 4.98 7.75 0.40
C VAL A 137 4.77 7.40 -1.07
N PHE A 138 5.70 6.66 -1.67
CA PHE A 138 5.56 6.19 -3.05
C PHE A 138 4.34 5.29 -3.23
N ASN A 139 4.16 4.29 -2.36
CA ASN A 139 3.00 3.40 -2.41
C ASN A 139 1.69 4.18 -2.25
N MET A 140 1.61 5.07 -1.26
CA MET A 140 0.40 5.88 -1.04
C MET A 140 0.06 6.74 -2.25
N PHE A 141 1.04 7.43 -2.83
CA PHE A 141 0.81 8.36 -3.93
C PHE A 141 0.61 7.64 -5.27
N ALA A 142 1.59 6.80 -5.68
CA ALA A 142 1.65 6.23 -7.02
C ALA A 142 0.76 4.98 -7.20
N ILE A 143 0.53 4.21 -6.14
CA ILE A 143 -0.22 2.95 -6.22
C ILE A 143 -1.64 3.11 -5.68
N GLU A 144 -1.80 3.77 -4.53
CA GLU A 144 -3.10 3.91 -3.86
C GLU A 144 -3.84 5.19 -4.25
N GLY A 145 -3.17 6.16 -4.89
CA GLY A 145 -3.79 7.39 -5.39
C GLY A 145 -4.08 8.47 -4.34
N PHE A 146 -3.42 8.43 -3.17
CA PHE A 146 -3.56 9.46 -2.16
C PHE A 146 -2.93 10.78 -2.62
N SER A 147 -3.57 11.90 -2.32
CA SER A 147 -2.99 13.23 -2.49
C SER A 147 -1.90 13.50 -1.44
N HIS A 148 -0.97 14.40 -1.72
CA HIS A 148 0.05 14.81 -0.74
C HIS A 148 -0.55 15.36 0.56
N LYS A 149 -1.73 16.00 0.49
CA LYS A 149 -2.47 16.49 1.65
C LYS A 149 -2.94 15.33 2.56
N GLU A 150 -3.48 14.28 1.98
CA GLU A 150 -3.90 13.08 2.72
C GLU A 150 -2.70 12.33 3.29
N ILE A 151 -1.63 12.17 2.49
CA ILE A 151 -0.38 11.55 2.93
C ILE A 151 0.21 12.33 4.12
N ALA A 152 0.26 13.65 4.03
CA ALA A 152 0.75 14.52 5.10
C ALA A 152 -0.04 14.32 6.39
N ALA A 153 -1.37 14.29 6.29
CA ALA A 153 -2.26 14.07 7.44
C ALA A 153 -2.05 12.66 8.06
N ASP A 154 -2.03 11.63 7.21
CA ASP A 154 -1.91 10.23 7.64
C ASP A 154 -0.51 9.92 8.21
N LEU A 155 0.57 10.47 7.64
CA LEU A 155 1.94 10.26 8.13
C LEU A 155 2.39 11.27 9.19
N LYS A 156 1.61 12.33 9.46
CA LYS A 156 1.95 13.45 10.36
C LYS A 156 3.24 14.18 9.95
N ILE A 157 3.38 14.45 8.68
CA ILE A 157 4.45 15.24 8.06
C ILE A 157 3.84 16.44 7.34
N THR A 158 4.67 17.33 6.78
CA THR A 158 4.19 18.41 5.91
C THR A 158 3.95 17.91 4.48
N GLU A 159 3.15 18.64 3.69
CA GLU A 159 2.98 18.32 2.26
C GLU A 159 4.30 18.45 1.50
N GLY A 160 5.13 19.43 1.85
CA GLY A 160 6.49 19.60 1.30
C GLY A 160 7.36 18.37 1.55
N THR A 161 7.35 17.84 2.78
CA THR A 161 8.05 16.61 3.14
C THR A 161 7.53 15.41 2.35
N SER A 162 6.21 15.32 2.14
CA SER A 162 5.61 14.24 1.32
C SER A 162 6.08 14.33 -0.15
N LYS A 163 6.10 15.52 -0.73
CA LYS A 163 6.62 15.75 -2.09
C LYS A 163 8.09 15.39 -2.20
N TRP A 164 8.90 15.79 -1.21
CA TRP A 164 10.31 15.48 -1.16
C TRP A 164 10.56 13.96 -1.11
N TYR A 165 9.84 13.21 -0.24
CA TYR A 165 9.97 11.75 -0.20
C TYR A 165 9.59 11.08 -1.52
N LEU A 166 8.57 11.58 -2.21
CA LEU A 166 8.19 11.05 -3.54
C LEU A 166 9.29 11.31 -4.58
N CYS A 167 9.88 12.51 -4.59
CA CYS A 167 11.00 12.85 -5.47
C CYS A 167 12.20 11.94 -5.21
N GLU A 168 12.60 11.77 -3.95
CA GLU A 168 13.69 10.88 -3.55
C GLU A 168 13.40 9.40 -3.88
N ALA A 169 12.14 8.95 -3.69
CA ALA A 169 11.74 7.60 -4.08
C ALA A 169 11.92 7.38 -5.59
N ARG A 170 11.48 8.33 -6.42
CA ARG A 170 11.64 8.27 -7.88
C ARG A 170 13.12 8.28 -8.27
N ARG A 171 13.95 9.10 -7.62
CA ARG A 171 15.39 9.14 -7.86
C ARG A 171 16.05 7.80 -7.52
N THR A 172 15.74 7.24 -6.37
CA THR A 172 16.26 5.94 -5.92
C THR A 172 15.82 4.82 -6.84
N LEU A 173 14.54 4.80 -7.26
CA LEU A 173 14.04 3.81 -8.22
C LEU A 173 14.76 3.89 -9.57
N LYS A 174 15.03 5.09 -10.10
CA LYS A 174 15.83 5.24 -11.32
C LYS A 174 17.21 4.60 -11.20
N LEU A 175 17.88 4.76 -10.05
CA LEU A 175 19.19 4.15 -9.80
C LEU A 175 19.11 2.62 -9.70
N ILE A 176 18.09 2.09 -9.01
CA ILE A 176 17.86 0.64 -8.88
C ILE A 176 17.57 0.02 -10.23
N LEU A 177 16.74 0.67 -11.04
CA LEU A 177 16.27 0.15 -12.33
C LEU A 177 17.27 0.36 -13.48
N ALA A 178 18.20 1.34 -13.37
CA ALA A 178 19.16 1.65 -14.44
C ALA A 178 19.95 0.44 -14.97
N PRO A 179 20.46 -0.48 -14.14
CA PRO A 179 21.16 -1.68 -14.63
C PRO A 179 20.25 -2.62 -15.40
N VAL A 180 18.98 -2.75 -14.99
CA VAL A 180 17.98 -3.63 -15.63
C VAL A 180 17.61 -3.08 -17.00
N TYR A 181 17.42 -1.76 -17.11
CA TYR A 181 17.18 -1.11 -18.40
C TYR A 181 18.38 -1.22 -19.36
N ALA A 182 19.59 -1.00 -18.86
CA ALA A 182 20.80 -1.13 -19.66
C ALA A 182 21.01 -2.54 -20.21
N TYR A 183 20.64 -3.56 -19.44
CA TYR A 183 20.69 -4.96 -19.89
C TYR A 183 19.64 -5.23 -20.98
N LYS A 184 18.38 -4.83 -20.76
CA LYS A 184 17.29 -5.02 -21.75
C LYS A 184 17.58 -4.30 -23.08
N ILE A 185 18.08 -3.08 -23.06
CA ILE A 185 18.46 -2.36 -24.29
C ILE A 185 19.51 -3.13 -25.10
N LYS A 186 20.48 -3.76 -24.45
CA LYS A 186 21.49 -4.58 -25.13
C LYS A 186 20.90 -5.87 -25.72
N GLU A 187 19.93 -6.47 -25.04
CA GLU A 187 19.26 -7.69 -25.50
C GLU A 187 18.36 -7.44 -26.73
N TYR A 188 17.69 -6.29 -26.80
CA TYR A 188 16.87 -5.89 -27.95
C TYR A 188 17.68 -5.32 -29.15
N ALA A 189 18.94 -4.95 -28.92
CA ALA A 189 19.83 -4.41 -29.95
C ALA A 189 20.74 -5.47 -30.59
N ALA A 190 20.68 -6.75 -30.13
CA ALA A 190 21.44 -7.88 -30.63
C ALA A 190 20.56 -8.81 -31.46
#